data_c4893b5176758fc63b2975b504262d6d
#
_entry.id   c4893b5176758fc63b2975b504262d6d
#
_cell.length_a   1.000
_cell.length_b   1.000
_cell.length_c   1.000
_cell.angle_alpha   90.00
_cell.angle_beta   90.00
_cell.angle_gamma   90.00
#
_symmetry.space_group_name_H-M   'P 1'
#
loop_
_entity.id
_entity.type
_entity.pdbx_description
1 polymer ?
#
loop_
_entity_poly.entity_id
_entity_poly.type
_entity_poly.pdbx_seq_one_letter_code
_entity_poly.pdbx_strand_id
1 'polypeptide(L)'
;MAFLQEAKQFIPQERIYTDELRRLAWGTDAGFYRLIPQIVIRSKDEDEVSQLLKLASRHGLPVTFRAAGTSLSGQAISDSILIVAGKNWEKYSISADYEQITLQPGIIGQRVNELLAPYGRKFAPDPASVKSAMVGGIVMNNASGMNCGTHANSDKVLVSARIILMDGTLLDTGNPVSRASFEVSHRDFILSLIHI
;
A
#
# COMPACT_ATOMS: atom_id res chain seq x y z
N MET A 1 -8.05 22.05 11.78
CA MET A 1 -7.43 21.79 10.46
C MET A 1 -8.54 21.58 9.44
N ALA A 2 -8.60 22.36 8.35
CA ALA A 2 -9.70 22.26 7.35
C ALA A 2 -9.75 20.85 6.71
N PHE A 3 -8.60 20.28 6.37
CA PHE A 3 -8.51 18.89 5.91
C PHE A 3 -9.31 17.90 6.77
N LEU A 4 -9.17 17.97 8.10
CA LEU A 4 -9.83 17.05 9.01
C LEU A 4 -11.37 17.19 8.96
N GLN A 5 -11.87 18.42 8.83
CA GLN A 5 -13.32 18.66 8.75
C GLN A 5 -13.91 18.10 7.45
N GLU A 6 -13.18 18.25 6.34
CA GLU A 6 -13.61 17.71 5.05
C GLU A 6 -13.47 16.16 5.02
N ALA A 7 -12.39 15.60 5.56
CA ALA A 7 -12.22 14.15 5.64
C ALA A 7 -13.33 13.45 6.44
N LYS A 8 -13.84 14.09 7.50
CA LYS A 8 -14.97 13.58 8.31
C LYS A 8 -16.29 13.48 7.55
N GLN A 9 -16.41 14.10 6.38
CA GLN A 9 -17.63 14.02 5.56
C GLN A 9 -17.77 12.64 4.89
N PHE A 10 -16.67 11.91 4.67
CA PHE A 10 -16.68 10.61 4.02
C PHE A 10 -15.91 9.52 4.77
N ILE A 11 -15.10 9.86 5.78
CA ILE A 11 -14.45 8.90 6.67
C ILE A 11 -15.12 8.93 8.05
N PRO A 12 -15.67 7.81 8.54
CA PRO A 12 -16.22 7.71 9.89
C PRO A 12 -15.20 8.05 10.97
N GLN A 13 -15.67 8.73 12.03
CA GLN A 13 -14.81 9.24 13.11
C GLN A 13 -14.00 8.15 13.80
N GLU A 14 -14.51 6.94 13.92
CA GLU A 14 -13.82 5.80 14.55
C GLU A 14 -12.60 5.30 13.74
N ARG A 15 -12.45 5.76 12.50
CA ARG A 15 -11.30 5.45 11.64
C ARG A 15 -10.32 6.63 11.49
N ILE A 16 -10.59 7.75 12.17
CA ILE A 16 -9.72 8.94 12.20
C ILE A 16 -9.14 9.11 13.62
N TYR A 17 -7.83 9.09 13.75
CA TYR A 17 -7.15 9.24 15.02
C TYR A 17 -6.39 10.57 15.07
N THR A 18 -6.78 11.42 16.01
CA THR A 18 -6.17 12.74 16.25
C THR A 18 -5.72 12.93 17.70
N ASP A 19 -6.07 12.00 18.58
CA ASP A 19 -5.63 12.03 19.96
C ASP A 19 -4.14 11.66 20.09
N GLU A 20 -3.50 12.19 21.10
CA GLU A 20 -2.06 12.07 21.31
C GLU A 20 -1.61 10.61 21.45
N LEU A 21 -2.34 9.81 22.21
CA LEU A 21 -1.96 8.42 22.50
C LEU A 21 -1.92 7.56 21.24
N ARG A 22 -2.98 7.63 20.41
CA ARG A 22 -3.03 6.86 19.17
C ARG A 22 -2.03 7.38 18.15
N ARG A 23 -1.85 8.69 18.02
CA ARG A 23 -0.82 9.28 17.15
C ARG A 23 0.59 8.84 17.54
N LEU A 24 0.88 8.82 18.84
CA LEU A 24 2.17 8.33 19.37
C LEU A 24 2.37 6.84 19.04
N ALA A 25 1.34 6.01 19.19
CA ALA A 25 1.39 4.58 18.86
C ALA A 25 1.68 4.32 17.37
N TRP A 26 1.25 5.20 16.47
CA TRP A 26 1.53 5.14 15.04
C TRP A 26 2.81 5.86 14.62
N GLY A 27 3.53 6.47 15.55
CA GLY A 27 4.72 7.27 15.29
C GLY A 27 6.01 6.49 15.08
N THR A 28 5.99 5.16 15.15
CA THR A 28 7.16 4.28 14.96
C THR A 28 6.83 3.17 13.97
N ASP A 29 7.84 2.68 13.27
CA ASP A 29 7.79 1.41 12.51
C ASP A 29 8.69 0.36 13.23
N ALA A 30 9.24 -0.62 12.51
CA ALA A 30 10.17 -1.59 13.09
C ALA A 30 11.60 -1.05 13.24
N GLY A 31 11.88 0.17 12.76
CA GLY A 31 13.12 0.89 12.96
C GLY A 31 13.14 1.66 14.28
N PHE A 32 14.21 2.43 14.47
CA PHE A 32 14.37 3.29 15.65
C PHE A 32 14.02 4.76 15.39
N TYR A 33 13.53 5.07 14.18
CA TYR A 33 13.05 6.41 13.84
C TYR A 33 11.66 6.66 14.42
N ARG A 34 11.34 7.92 14.68
CA ARG A 34 10.02 8.35 15.16
C ARG A 34 9.61 9.66 14.48
N LEU A 35 8.41 9.66 13.88
CA LEU A 35 7.70 10.85 13.44
C LEU A 35 6.24 10.71 13.89
N ILE A 36 5.72 11.66 14.64
CA ILE A 36 4.36 11.59 15.16
C ILE A 36 3.41 12.22 14.14
N PRO A 37 2.51 11.44 13.52
CA PRO A 37 1.58 11.96 12.52
C PRO A 37 0.60 12.96 13.15
N GLN A 38 0.19 13.96 12.38
CA GLN A 38 -0.88 14.88 12.79
C GLN A 38 -2.24 14.19 12.78
N ILE A 39 -2.46 13.34 11.80
CA ILE A 39 -3.71 12.59 11.61
C ILE A 39 -3.35 11.18 11.13
N VAL A 40 -4.01 10.17 11.70
CA VAL A 40 -3.96 8.79 11.21
C VAL A 40 -5.34 8.40 10.70
N ILE A 41 -5.43 7.90 9.47
CA ILE A 41 -6.69 7.50 8.85
C ILE A 41 -6.59 6.03 8.42
N ARG A 42 -7.51 5.20 8.88
CA ARG A 42 -7.66 3.82 8.42
C ARG A 42 -8.62 3.77 7.23
N SER A 43 -8.07 3.72 6.03
CA SER A 43 -8.85 3.59 4.80
C SER A 43 -9.48 2.21 4.66
N LYS A 44 -10.56 2.10 3.88
CA LYS A 44 -11.26 0.82 3.65
C LYS A 44 -11.31 0.39 2.17
N ASP A 45 -11.21 1.33 1.24
CA ASP A 45 -11.33 1.06 -0.20
C ASP A 45 -10.59 2.11 -1.05
N GLU A 46 -10.55 1.86 -2.36
CA GLU A 46 -9.87 2.70 -3.33
C GLU A 46 -10.51 4.09 -3.44
N ASP A 47 -11.83 4.18 -3.33
CA ASP A 47 -12.55 5.46 -3.44
C ASP A 47 -12.19 6.40 -2.29
N GLU A 48 -12.13 5.89 -1.07
CA GLU A 48 -11.67 6.67 0.08
C GLU A 48 -10.23 7.15 -0.09
N VAL A 49 -9.32 6.27 -0.55
CA VAL A 49 -7.92 6.64 -0.79
C VAL A 49 -7.83 7.72 -1.88
N SER A 50 -8.56 7.56 -3.00
CA SER A 50 -8.61 8.57 -4.06
C SER A 50 -9.07 9.93 -3.54
N GLN A 51 -10.16 9.96 -2.76
CA GLN A 51 -10.68 11.19 -2.16
C GLN A 51 -9.69 11.81 -1.17
N LEU A 52 -9.04 10.99 -0.33
CA LEU A 52 -8.03 11.47 0.63
C LEU A 52 -6.81 12.07 -0.07
N LEU A 53 -6.32 11.47 -1.16
CA LEU A 53 -5.20 12.00 -1.93
C LEU A 53 -5.56 13.34 -2.59
N LYS A 54 -6.73 13.44 -3.25
CA LYS A 54 -7.24 14.71 -3.80
C LYS A 54 -7.36 15.79 -2.74
N LEU A 55 -7.87 15.41 -1.56
CA LEU A 55 -8.02 16.33 -0.45
C LEU A 55 -6.66 16.79 0.09
N ALA A 56 -5.72 15.88 0.31
CA ALA A 56 -4.37 16.20 0.76
C ALA A 56 -3.65 17.11 -0.22
N SER A 57 -3.74 16.83 -1.53
CA SER A 57 -3.18 17.66 -2.60
C SER A 57 -3.74 19.08 -2.56
N ARG A 58 -5.07 19.26 -2.42
CA ARG A 58 -5.71 20.60 -2.32
C ARG A 58 -5.22 21.40 -1.12
N HIS A 59 -4.89 20.72 -0.02
CA HIS A 59 -4.39 21.36 1.21
C HIS A 59 -2.86 21.45 1.26
N GLY A 60 -2.13 20.97 0.25
CA GLY A 60 -0.67 20.94 0.24
C GLY A 60 -0.06 20.09 1.36
N LEU A 61 -0.75 19.02 1.79
CA LEU A 61 -0.33 18.19 2.92
C LEU A 61 0.35 16.91 2.45
N PRO A 62 1.53 16.58 2.97
CA PRO A 62 2.20 15.31 2.70
C PRO A 62 1.40 14.11 3.21
N VAL A 63 1.44 13.02 2.46
CA VAL A 63 0.78 11.76 2.80
C VAL A 63 1.80 10.64 2.83
N THR A 64 1.74 9.81 3.85
CA THR A 64 2.49 8.56 3.94
C THR A 64 1.51 7.39 4.05
N PHE A 65 1.73 6.34 3.26
CA PHE A 65 0.98 5.09 3.39
C PHE A 65 1.69 4.14 4.35
N ARG A 66 0.88 3.42 5.13
CA ARG A 66 1.37 2.38 6.02
C ARG A 66 0.54 1.11 5.88
N ALA A 67 1.21 0.00 5.63
CA ALA A 67 0.67 -1.34 5.80
C ALA A 67 0.98 -1.84 7.23
N ALA A 68 1.76 -2.90 7.41
CA ALA A 68 2.11 -3.40 8.74
C ALA A 68 3.14 -2.55 9.50
N GLY A 69 3.92 -1.72 8.81
CA GLY A 69 4.98 -0.92 9.44
C GLY A 69 6.20 -1.74 9.83
N THR A 70 6.54 -2.76 9.05
CA THR A 70 7.73 -3.62 9.26
C THR A 70 9.02 -3.05 8.66
N SER A 71 8.98 -1.84 8.13
CA SER A 71 10.15 -1.13 7.63
C SER A 71 11.17 -0.85 8.74
N LEU A 72 12.46 -0.94 8.41
CA LEU A 72 13.57 -0.58 9.28
C LEU A 72 14.14 0.81 8.99
N SER A 73 13.66 1.47 7.93
CA SER A 73 14.21 2.70 7.37
C SER A 73 13.29 3.92 7.50
N GLY A 74 12.26 3.84 8.35
CA GLY A 74 11.34 4.96 8.57
C GLY A 74 10.35 5.22 7.43
N GLN A 75 10.15 4.27 6.51
CA GLN A 75 9.26 4.46 5.35
C GLN A 75 7.77 4.50 5.73
N ALA A 76 7.40 3.96 6.89
CA ALA A 76 6.02 3.83 7.33
C ALA A 76 5.63 4.82 8.45
N ILE A 77 6.39 5.89 8.62
CA ILE A 77 6.14 6.96 9.60
C ILE A 77 5.95 8.30 8.90
N SER A 78 5.29 9.24 9.57
CA SER A 78 4.95 10.56 9.03
C SER A 78 4.84 11.58 10.15
N ASP A 79 5.12 12.83 9.85
CA ASP A 79 4.79 14.00 10.69
C ASP A 79 3.54 14.74 10.19
N SER A 80 2.88 14.25 9.16
CA SER A 80 1.69 14.83 8.55
C SER A 80 0.51 13.84 8.55
N ILE A 81 0.04 13.40 7.38
CA ILE A 81 -1.07 12.46 7.25
C ILE A 81 -0.53 11.04 7.07
N LEU A 82 -0.97 10.13 7.93
CA LEU A 82 -0.67 8.70 7.81
C LEU A 82 -1.94 7.95 7.39
N ILE A 83 -1.95 7.37 6.19
CA ILE A 83 -3.04 6.52 5.69
C ILE A 83 -2.66 5.06 5.91
N VAL A 84 -3.49 4.34 6.65
CA VAL A 84 -3.24 2.94 7.02
C VAL A 84 -4.11 2.01 6.19
N ALA A 85 -3.46 1.13 5.42
CA ALA A 85 -4.09 -0.04 4.82
C ALA A 85 -3.97 -1.21 5.81
N GLY A 86 -5.08 -1.68 6.34
CA GLY A 86 -5.12 -2.74 7.36
C GLY A 86 -6.26 -3.73 7.06
N LYS A 87 -6.96 -4.17 8.10
CA LYS A 87 -8.02 -5.21 8.04
C LYS A 87 -9.11 -5.01 6.98
N ASN A 88 -9.34 -3.79 6.51
CA ASN A 88 -10.31 -3.53 5.46
C ASN A 88 -9.79 -3.90 4.05
N TRP A 89 -8.52 -4.22 3.93
CA TRP A 89 -7.80 -4.49 2.68
C TRP A 89 -7.28 -5.93 2.62
N GLU A 90 -8.12 -6.90 3.00
CA GLU A 90 -7.74 -8.32 3.10
C GLU A 90 -8.47 -9.21 2.07
N LYS A 91 -9.12 -8.65 1.04
CA LYS A 91 -9.76 -9.43 -0.01
C LYS A 91 -8.72 -10.08 -0.92
N TYR A 92 -9.04 -11.28 -1.40
CA TYR A 92 -8.21 -12.03 -2.34
C TYR A 92 -9.07 -12.84 -3.31
N SER A 93 -8.49 -13.23 -4.44
CA SER A 93 -9.05 -14.24 -5.34
C SER A 93 -7.91 -15.03 -5.98
N ILE A 94 -8.13 -16.32 -6.19
CA ILE A 94 -7.19 -17.24 -6.84
C ILE A 94 -7.78 -17.59 -8.21
N SER A 95 -6.96 -17.57 -9.27
CA SER A 95 -7.36 -17.97 -10.61
C SER A 95 -7.72 -19.46 -10.67
N ALA A 96 -8.57 -19.85 -11.63
CA ALA A 96 -9.04 -21.22 -11.75
C ALA A 96 -7.92 -22.25 -12.06
N ASP A 97 -6.84 -21.78 -12.68
CA ASP A 97 -5.64 -22.56 -12.98
C ASP A 97 -4.58 -22.55 -11.83
N TYR A 98 -4.87 -21.82 -10.76
CA TYR A 98 -3.96 -21.64 -9.59
C TYR A 98 -2.60 -21.00 -9.94
N GLU A 99 -2.46 -20.34 -11.09
CA GLU A 99 -1.22 -19.69 -11.51
C GLU A 99 -1.12 -18.24 -11.01
N GLN A 100 -2.26 -17.61 -10.70
CA GLN A 100 -2.33 -16.23 -10.24
C GLN A 100 -3.18 -16.09 -8.98
N ILE A 101 -2.78 -15.15 -8.12
CA ILE A 101 -3.57 -14.69 -6.97
C ILE A 101 -3.66 -13.18 -7.00
N THR A 102 -4.87 -12.64 -6.90
CA THR A 102 -5.12 -11.21 -6.70
C THR A 102 -5.24 -10.94 -5.22
N LEU A 103 -4.52 -9.95 -4.72
CA LEU A 103 -4.41 -9.65 -3.31
C LEU A 103 -4.63 -8.16 -3.05
N GLN A 104 -5.37 -7.84 -2.01
CA GLN A 104 -5.38 -6.48 -1.47
C GLN A 104 -4.16 -6.25 -0.55
N PRO A 105 -3.71 -4.99 -0.38
CA PRO A 105 -2.44 -4.66 0.26
C PRO A 105 -2.35 -4.99 1.76
N GLY A 106 -3.47 -5.19 2.46
CA GLY A 106 -3.52 -5.46 3.90
C GLY A 106 -3.35 -6.93 4.30
N ILE A 107 -3.26 -7.85 3.34
CA ILE A 107 -3.07 -9.28 3.63
C ILE A 107 -1.63 -9.53 4.08
N ILE A 108 -1.46 -10.29 5.17
CA ILE A 108 -0.13 -10.70 5.66
C ILE A 108 0.46 -11.76 4.74
N GLY A 109 1.75 -11.66 4.39
CA GLY A 109 2.44 -12.60 3.50
C GLY A 109 2.34 -14.06 3.93
N GLN A 110 2.44 -14.35 5.24
CA GLN A 110 2.21 -15.70 5.78
C GLN A 110 0.80 -16.21 5.48
N ARG A 111 -0.22 -15.33 5.55
CA ARG A 111 -1.60 -15.72 5.21
C ARG A 111 -1.74 -16.09 3.74
N VAL A 112 -1.00 -15.44 2.86
CA VAL A 112 -0.96 -15.82 1.43
C VAL A 112 -0.41 -17.23 1.27
N ASN A 113 0.66 -17.59 1.98
CA ASN A 113 1.20 -18.95 1.97
C ASN A 113 0.18 -20.00 2.44
N GLU A 114 -0.57 -19.70 3.51
CA GLU A 114 -1.64 -20.58 4.00
C GLU A 114 -2.76 -20.77 2.97
N LEU A 115 -3.13 -19.73 2.25
CA LEU A 115 -4.15 -19.80 1.20
C LEU A 115 -3.70 -20.61 -0.02
N LEU A 116 -2.40 -20.57 -0.34
CA LEU A 116 -1.82 -21.26 -1.50
C LEU A 116 -1.38 -22.70 -1.21
N ALA A 117 -1.13 -23.06 0.06
CA ALA A 117 -0.65 -24.37 0.48
C ALA A 117 -1.53 -25.55 -0.02
N PRO A 118 -2.88 -25.47 0.01
CA PRO A 118 -3.74 -26.56 -0.52
C PRO A 118 -3.52 -26.87 -2.00
N TYR A 119 -2.99 -25.92 -2.77
CA TYR A 119 -2.72 -26.03 -4.21
C TYR A 119 -1.25 -26.36 -4.53
N GLY A 120 -0.43 -26.65 -3.48
CA GLY A 120 1.01 -26.90 -3.66
C GLY A 120 1.79 -25.66 -4.12
N ARG A 121 1.26 -24.46 -3.89
CA ARG A 121 1.85 -23.18 -4.30
C ARG A 121 2.34 -22.39 -3.08
N LYS A 122 3.22 -21.44 -3.33
CA LYS A 122 3.77 -20.53 -2.31
C LYS A 122 3.84 -19.11 -2.86
N PHE A 123 3.68 -18.13 -1.98
CA PHE A 123 3.97 -16.73 -2.29
C PHE A 123 5.47 -16.54 -2.47
N ALA A 124 5.88 -16.08 -3.64
CA ALA A 124 7.28 -16.08 -4.03
C ALA A 124 8.15 -15.12 -3.20
N PRO A 125 7.78 -13.84 -2.95
CA PRO A 125 8.53 -12.97 -2.05
C PRO A 125 8.53 -13.54 -0.61
N ASP A 126 9.72 -13.72 -0.04
CA ASP A 126 9.88 -14.37 1.27
C ASP A 126 10.76 -13.51 2.22
N PRO A 127 10.35 -12.27 2.53
CA PRO A 127 11.10 -11.43 3.45
C PRO A 127 11.12 -12.06 4.86
N ALA A 128 12.16 -11.78 5.64
CA ALA A 128 12.27 -12.25 7.02
C ALA A 128 11.05 -11.89 7.88
N SER A 129 10.37 -10.80 7.52
CA SER A 129 9.14 -10.32 8.16
C SER A 129 7.84 -10.92 7.59
N VAL A 130 7.88 -11.96 6.74
CA VAL A 130 6.70 -12.52 6.04
C VAL A 130 5.53 -12.86 6.96
N LYS A 131 5.81 -13.21 8.22
CA LYS A 131 4.80 -13.52 9.26
C LYS A 131 4.03 -12.29 9.77
N SER A 132 4.52 -11.09 9.51
CA SER A 132 3.93 -9.83 9.98
C SER A 132 3.80 -8.77 8.87
N ALA A 133 4.63 -8.83 7.83
CA ALA A 133 4.57 -7.90 6.71
C ALA A 133 3.31 -8.12 5.86
N MET A 134 2.68 -7.02 5.47
CA MET A 134 1.54 -7.03 4.55
C MET A 134 2.02 -6.93 3.09
N VAL A 135 1.25 -7.53 2.18
CA VAL A 135 1.56 -7.60 0.74
C VAL A 135 1.83 -6.21 0.13
N GLY A 136 1.08 -5.18 0.51
CA GLY A 136 1.32 -3.82 0.01
C GLY A 136 2.74 -3.33 0.32
N GLY A 137 3.22 -3.54 1.54
CA GLY A 137 4.60 -3.20 1.92
C GLY A 137 5.64 -4.10 1.24
N ILE A 138 5.34 -5.39 1.09
CA ILE A 138 6.22 -6.36 0.41
C ILE A 138 6.44 -5.92 -1.05
N VAL A 139 5.38 -5.59 -1.78
CA VAL A 139 5.45 -5.16 -3.18
C VAL A 139 6.13 -3.80 -3.31
N MET A 140 5.73 -2.81 -2.50
CA MET A 140 6.27 -1.45 -2.60
C MET A 140 7.77 -1.35 -2.25
N ASN A 141 8.28 -2.24 -1.41
CA ASN A 141 9.71 -2.34 -1.11
C ASN A 141 10.47 -3.27 -2.05
N ASN A 142 9.83 -3.81 -3.07
CA ASN A 142 10.39 -4.88 -3.90
C ASN A 142 11.05 -5.97 -3.04
N ALA A 143 10.33 -6.41 -2.01
CA ALA A 143 10.89 -7.30 -1.02
C ALA A 143 11.30 -8.64 -1.63
N SER A 144 12.44 -9.12 -1.19
CA SER A 144 13.03 -10.42 -1.53
C SER A 144 13.18 -11.25 -0.24
N GLY A 145 13.93 -12.32 -0.29
CA GLY A 145 14.29 -13.15 0.85
C GLY A 145 15.22 -14.26 0.44
N MET A 146 15.75 -15.01 1.40
CA MET A 146 16.72 -16.05 1.11
C MET A 146 16.20 -17.17 0.21
N ASN A 147 14.91 -17.47 0.27
CA ASN A 147 14.30 -18.55 -0.49
C ASN A 147 13.81 -18.14 -1.88
N CYS A 148 13.69 -16.84 -2.16
CA CYS A 148 13.20 -16.36 -3.46
C CYS A 148 14.33 -16.15 -4.50
N GLY A 149 15.60 -16.12 -4.07
CA GLY A 149 16.74 -15.83 -4.93
C GLY A 149 16.58 -14.50 -5.67
N THR A 150 17.13 -14.40 -6.87
CA THR A 150 16.98 -13.23 -7.75
C THR A 150 15.77 -13.34 -8.69
N HIS A 151 15.11 -14.50 -8.73
CA HIS A 151 14.07 -14.83 -9.73
C HIS A 151 12.66 -14.55 -9.23
N ALA A 152 12.45 -14.51 -7.92
CA ALA A 152 11.14 -14.43 -7.31
C ALA A 152 10.94 -13.20 -6.41
N ASN A 153 11.70 -12.14 -6.65
CA ASN A 153 11.46 -10.82 -6.08
C ASN A 153 10.09 -10.30 -6.51
N SER A 154 9.54 -9.36 -5.76
CA SER A 154 8.19 -8.82 -6.02
C SER A 154 8.02 -8.31 -7.45
N ASP A 155 9.01 -7.60 -8.01
CA ASP A 155 8.98 -7.07 -9.39
C ASP A 155 8.97 -8.18 -10.47
N LYS A 156 9.49 -9.38 -10.17
CA LYS A 156 9.56 -10.51 -11.12
C LYS A 156 8.27 -11.34 -11.16
N VAL A 157 7.47 -11.28 -10.10
CA VAL A 157 6.25 -12.08 -9.96
C VAL A 157 4.98 -11.25 -10.00
N LEU A 158 5.08 -9.91 -10.02
CA LEU A 158 3.95 -9.01 -10.14
C LEU A 158 3.44 -9.00 -11.60
N VAL A 159 2.26 -9.55 -11.82
CA VAL A 159 1.61 -9.58 -13.16
C VAL A 159 0.96 -8.23 -13.47
N SER A 160 0.25 -7.66 -12.50
CA SER A 160 -0.40 -6.36 -12.63
C SER A 160 -0.66 -5.74 -11.26
N ALA A 161 -0.92 -4.44 -11.25
CA ALA A 161 -1.28 -3.70 -10.04
C ALA A 161 -2.34 -2.64 -10.34
N ARG A 162 -3.18 -2.37 -9.34
CA ARG A 162 -4.05 -1.19 -9.29
C ARG A 162 -3.40 -0.15 -8.39
N ILE A 163 -3.14 1.02 -8.93
CA ILE A 163 -2.37 2.09 -8.28
C ILE A 163 -3.21 3.36 -8.27
N ILE A 164 -3.33 4.00 -7.12
CA ILE A 164 -3.99 5.30 -7.01
C ILE A 164 -2.91 6.37 -6.98
N LEU A 165 -2.93 7.25 -7.97
CA LEU A 165 -1.97 8.35 -8.13
C LEU A 165 -2.31 9.50 -7.19
N MET A 166 -1.37 10.45 -7.01
CA MET A 166 -1.55 11.60 -6.11
C MET A 166 -2.72 12.51 -6.48
N ASP A 167 -3.09 12.57 -7.76
CA ASP A 167 -4.29 13.26 -8.24
C ASP A 167 -5.58 12.48 -8.00
N GLY A 168 -5.49 11.28 -7.40
CA GLY A 168 -6.57 10.35 -7.13
C GLY A 168 -7.01 9.54 -8.35
N THR A 169 -6.29 9.58 -9.47
CA THR A 169 -6.57 8.75 -10.65
C THR A 169 -6.18 7.30 -10.36
N LEU A 170 -7.02 6.36 -10.78
CA LEU A 170 -6.73 4.93 -10.70
C LEU A 170 -6.04 4.47 -11.99
N LEU A 171 -4.83 3.95 -11.85
CA LEU A 171 -4.12 3.20 -12.89
C LEU A 171 -4.29 1.70 -12.62
N ASP A 172 -4.86 0.99 -13.58
CA ASP A 172 -4.90 -0.47 -13.61
C ASP A 172 -3.93 -0.98 -14.68
N THR A 173 -2.78 -1.50 -14.27
CA THR A 173 -1.74 -1.94 -15.21
C THR A 173 -2.12 -3.23 -15.95
N GLY A 174 -3.11 -3.98 -15.47
CA GLY A 174 -3.69 -5.15 -16.14
C GLY A 174 -4.69 -4.77 -17.23
N ASN A 175 -5.18 -3.53 -17.26
CA ASN A 175 -6.15 -3.04 -18.23
C ASN A 175 -5.45 -2.22 -19.33
N PRO A 176 -5.45 -2.68 -20.60
CA PRO A 176 -4.78 -1.99 -21.70
C PRO A 176 -5.29 -0.54 -21.92
N VAL A 177 -6.59 -0.30 -21.72
CA VAL A 177 -7.17 1.04 -21.90
C VAL A 177 -6.68 1.99 -20.80
N SER A 178 -6.63 1.49 -19.55
CA SER A 178 -6.10 2.28 -18.42
C SER A 178 -4.63 2.62 -18.62
N ARG A 179 -3.82 1.66 -19.10
CA ARG A 179 -2.39 1.90 -19.42
C ARG A 179 -2.24 2.94 -20.52
N ALA A 180 -2.95 2.79 -21.63
CA ALA A 180 -2.86 3.74 -22.75
C ALA A 180 -3.26 5.16 -22.31
N SER A 181 -4.30 5.30 -21.51
CA SER A 181 -4.70 6.59 -20.94
C SER A 181 -3.61 7.20 -20.05
N PHE A 182 -2.99 6.38 -19.20
CA PHE A 182 -1.89 6.83 -18.35
C PHE A 182 -0.67 7.24 -19.14
N GLU A 183 -0.28 6.49 -20.16
CA GLU A 183 0.86 6.78 -21.03
C GLU A 183 0.71 8.14 -21.75
N VAL A 184 -0.50 8.50 -22.12
CA VAL A 184 -0.80 9.80 -22.72
C VAL A 184 -0.72 10.93 -21.69
N SER A 185 -1.35 10.74 -20.52
CA SER A 185 -1.48 11.80 -19.51
C SER A 185 -0.22 11.99 -18.66
N HIS A 186 0.64 10.97 -18.56
CA HIS A 186 1.84 10.97 -17.72
C HIS A 186 3.12 10.65 -18.49
N ARG A 187 3.19 11.12 -19.73
CA ARG A 187 4.31 10.83 -20.64
C ARG A 187 5.68 11.18 -20.04
N ASP A 188 5.79 12.33 -19.40
CA ASP A 188 7.04 12.80 -18.80
C ASP A 188 7.50 11.91 -17.63
N PHE A 189 6.55 11.40 -16.85
CA PHE A 189 6.84 10.43 -15.78
C PHE A 189 7.39 9.12 -16.34
N ILE A 190 6.77 8.59 -17.41
CA ILE A 190 7.23 7.36 -18.08
C ILE A 190 8.63 7.55 -18.67
N LEU A 191 8.87 8.68 -19.35
CA LEU A 191 10.18 9.00 -19.92
C LEU A 191 11.25 9.12 -18.83
N SER A 192 10.93 9.61 -17.64
CA SER A 192 11.87 9.68 -16.52
C SER A 192 12.28 8.29 -16.00
N LEU A 193 11.39 7.30 -16.07
CA LEU A 193 11.66 5.92 -15.63
C LEU A 193 12.52 5.11 -16.62
N ILE A 194 12.53 5.48 -17.90
CA ILE A 194 13.33 4.78 -18.93
C ILE A 194 14.84 5.05 -18.73
N HIS A 195 15.20 6.10 -18.00
CA HIS A 195 16.59 6.50 -17.74
C HIS A 195 17.15 6.02 -16.39
N ILE A 196 16.40 5.24 -15.65
CA ILE A 196 16.81 4.57 -14.42
C ILE A 196 17.10 3.10 -14.74
#